data_00a7a10ae3396736f79d136b87dfac7f
#
_entry.id   00a7a10ae3396736f79d136b87dfac7f
#
_cell.length_a   1.000
_cell.length_b   1.000
_cell.length_c   1.000
_cell.angle_alpha   90.00
_cell.angle_beta   90.00
_cell.angle_gamma   90.00
#
_symmetry.space_group_name_H-M   'P 1'
#
loop_
_entity.id
_entity.type
_entity.pdbx_description
1 polymer ?
#
loop_
_entity_poly.entity_id
_entity_poly.type
_entity_poly.pdbx_seq_one_letter_code
_entity_poly.pdbx_strand_id
1 'polypeptide(L)'
;MAKEKDDLFSIRAAVEDVKAAYARQGEQVQTGREIGKTILSSVSIIISILGASNILQQTADSSSTIRPIFLIIAGASFVGLICFCLLLLLPNKFYGPIDSTAEVYEIEIIGKCERDVLLKLLSSYIHVVNLNECSLKRRLFYTWAAGALMIIVVICMIGTLIVR
;
A
#
# COMPACT_ATOMS: atom_id res chain seq x y z
N MET A 1 7.89 -30.86 34.94
CA MET A 1 6.50 -30.91 34.40
C MET A 1 5.79 -29.55 34.48
N ALA A 2 5.70 -28.83 35.63
CA ALA A 2 5.03 -27.51 35.66
C ALA A 2 5.76 -26.46 34.82
N LYS A 3 7.06 -26.30 34.97
CA LYS A 3 7.91 -25.34 34.23
C LYS A 3 7.90 -25.56 32.70
N GLU A 4 7.80 -26.80 32.27
CA GLU A 4 7.75 -27.17 30.84
C GLU A 4 6.38 -26.83 30.22
N LYS A 5 5.29 -26.91 30.99
CA LYS A 5 3.96 -26.44 30.55
C LYS A 5 3.90 -24.92 30.43
N ASP A 6 4.54 -24.19 31.34
CA ASP A 6 4.58 -22.72 31.30
C ASP A 6 5.40 -22.22 30.11
N ASP A 7 6.53 -22.89 29.79
CA ASP A 7 7.34 -22.59 28.61
C ASP A 7 6.57 -22.83 27.32
N LEU A 8 5.81 -23.92 27.23
CA LEU A 8 5.02 -24.26 26.03
C LEU A 8 3.87 -23.28 25.83
N PHE A 9 3.22 -22.85 26.91
CA PHE A 9 2.18 -21.83 26.87
C PHE A 9 2.73 -20.49 26.38
N SER A 10 3.89 -20.05 26.86
CA SER A 10 4.55 -18.81 26.45
C SER A 10 4.92 -18.83 24.96
N ILE A 11 5.42 -19.96 24.44
CA ILE A 11 5.77 -20.11 23.03
C ILE A 11 4.50 -20.05 22.15
N ARG A 12 3.41 -20.71 22.56
CA ARG A 12 2.13 -20.65 21.83
C ARG A 12 1.59 -19.22 21.78
N ALA A 13 1.61 -18.49 22.89
CA ALA A 13 1.19 -17.10 22.93
C ALA A 13 2.05 -16.23 21.98
N ALA A 14 3.37 -16.41 21.97
CA ALA A 14 4.26 -15.70 21.06
C ALA A 14 3.97 -16.03 19.57
N VAL A 15 3.67 -17.28 19.25
CA VAL A 15 3.30 -17.68 17.87
C VAL A 15 2.00 -16.99 17.44
N GLU A 16 0.98 -16.95 18.31
CA GLU A 16 -0.30 -16.29 18.00
C GLU A 16 -0.12 -14.77 17.82
N ASP A 17 0.70 -14.11 18.63
CA ASP A 17 0.99 -12.68 18.49
C ASP A 17 1.67 -12.36 17.16
N VAL A 18 2.67 -13.14 16.77
CA VAL A 18 3.40 -12.92 15.51
C VAL A 18 2.53 -13.29 14.31
N LYS A 19 1.67 -14.30 14.42
CA LYS A 19 0.67 -14.65 13.41
C LYS A 19 -0.35 -13.52 13.22
N ALA A 20 -0.80 -12.90 14.33
CA ALA A 20 -1.67 -11.73 14.26
C ALA A 20 -0.97 -10.53 13.61
N ALA A 21 0.32 -10.30 13.89
CA ALA A 21 1.12 -9.27 13.23
C ALA A 21 1.22 -9.52 11.72
N TYR A 22 1.46 -10.76 11.31
CA TYR A 22 1.49 -11.14 9.89
C TYR A 22 0.15 -10.90 9.19
N ALA A 23 -0.96 -11.29 9.82
CA ALA A 23 -2.31 -11.05 9.28
C ALA A 23 -2.60 -9.56 9.09
N ARG A 24 -2.23 -8.70 10.07
CA ARG A 24 -2.35 -7.23 9.97
C ARG A 24 -1.52 -6.66 8.81
N GLN A 25 -0.35 -7.22 8.54
CA GLN A 25 0.45 -6.80 7.38
C GLN A 25 -0.27 -7.11 6.06
N GLY A 26 -0.94 -8.26 5.95
CA GLY A 26 -1.77 -8.63 4.79
C GLY A 26 -2.93 -7.65 4.58
N GLU A 27 -3.65 -7.30 5.64
CA GLU A 27 -4.72 -6.31 5.62
C GLU A 27 -4.22 -4.92 5.18
N GLN A 28 -3.07 -4.47 5.69
CA GLN A 28 -2.45 -3.20 5.29
C GLN A 28 -2.11 -3.16 3.79
N VAL A 29 -1.64 -4.27 3.22
CA VAL A 29 -1.38 -4.37 1.78
C VAL A 29 -2.68 -4.23 0.98
N GLN A 30 -3.75 -4.89 1.43
CA GLN A 30 -5.06 -4.82 0.77
C GLN A 30 -5.65 -3.41 0.87
N THR A 31 -5.64 -2.81 2.06
CA THR A 31 -6.09 -1.44 2.29
C THR A 31 -5.32 -0.45 1.39
N GLY A 32 -3.99 -0.59 1.27
CA GLY A 32 -3.19 0.24 0.38
C GLY A 32 -3.62 0.15 -1.10
N ARG A 33 -3.99 -1.05 -1.56
CA ARG A 33 -4.51 -1.26 -2.92
C ARG A 33 -5.89 -0.59 -3.11
N GLU A 34 -6.77 -0.69 -2.14
CA GLU A 34 -8.09 -0.08 -2.18
C GLU A 34 -8.00 1.45 -2.18
N ILE A 35 -7.12 2.01 -1.36
CA ILE A 35 -6.82 3.46 -1.37
C ILE A 35 -6.31 3.88 -2.76
N GLY A 36 -5.36 3.14 -3.34
CA GLY A 36 -4.85 3.43 -4.68
C GLY A 36 -5.93 3.44 -5.76
N LYS A 37 -6.86 2.48 -5.74
CA LYS A 37 -8.03 2.44 -6.63
C LYS A 37 -8.96 3.64 -6.42
N THR A 38 -9.25 3.96 -5.17
CA THR A 38 -10.13 5.06 -4.80
C THR A 38 -9.56 6.40 -5.24
N ILE A 39 -8.26 6.64 -5.00
CA ILE A 39 -7.57 7.86 -5.45
C ILE A 39 -7.65 7.96 -6.97
N LEU A 40 -7.32 6.89 -7.70
CA LEU A 40 -7.32 6.91 -9.15
C LEU A 40 -8.72 7.21 -9.72
N SER A 41 -9.77 6.59 -9.17
CA SER A 41 -11.15 6.83 -9.57
C SER A 41 -11.58 8.27 -9.27
N SER A 42 -11.31 8.78 -8.07
CA SER A 42 -11.68 10.12 -7.65
C SER A 42 -11.02 11.19 -8.51
N VAL A 43 -9.73 11.04 -8.80
CA VAL A 43 -8.99 11.97 -9.64
C VAL A 43 -9.48 11.95 -11.08
N SER A 44 -9.81 10.79 -11.62
CA SER A 44 -10.38 10.66 -12.96
C SER A 44 -11.71 11.45 -13.10
N ILE A 45 -12.57 11.37 -12.07
CA ILE A 45 -13.83 12.12 -12.04
C ILE A 45 -13.55 13.63 -11.95
N ILE A 46 -12.67 14.06 -11.06
CA ILE A 46 -12.32 15.48 -10.88
C ILE A 46 -11.77 16.05 -12.17
N ILE A 47 -10.84 15.36 -12.84
CA ILE A 47 -10.26 15.82 -14.12
C ILE A 47 -11.30 15.88 -15.21
N SER A 48 -12.23 14.92 -15.26
CA SER A 48 -13.31 14.94 -16.26
C SER A 48 -14.20 16.17 -16.10
N ILE A 49 -14.60 16.51 -14.86
CA ILE A 49 -15.45 17.67 -14.56
C ILE A 49 -14.68 18.98 -14.85
N LEU A 50 -13.47 19.11 -14.34
CA LEU A 50 -12.67 20.33 -14.48
C LEU A 50 -12.13 20.50 -15.91
N GLY A 51 -11.79 19.41 -16.59
CA GLY A 51 -11.41 19.42 -18.01
C GLY A 51 -12.54 19.92 -18.90
N ALA A 52 -13.76 19.41 -18.68
CA ALA A 52 -14.94 19.89 -19.42
C ALA A 52 -15.20 21.39 -19.17
N SER A 53 -15.09 21.86 -17.92
CA SER A 53 -15.27 23.29 -17.59
C SER A 53 -14.18 24.18 -18.21
N ASN A 54 -12.93 23.72 -18.28
CA ASN A 54 -11.84 24.45 -18.94
C ASN A 54 -12.02 24.55 -20.46
N ILE A 55 -12.51 23.48 -21.12
CA ILE A 55 -12.82 23.50 -22.56
C ILE A 55 -13.90 24.51 -22.86
N LEU A 56 -14.96 24.56 -22.06
CA LEU A 56 -16.05 25.51 -22.20
C LEU A 56 -15.61 26.98 -22.01
N GLN A 57 -14.55 27.23 -21.22
CA GLN A 57 -14.04 28.57 -20.95
C GLN A 57 -12.94 29.02 -21.94
N GLN A 58 -12.40 28.13 -22.76
CA GLN A 58 -11.37 28.47 -23.76
C GLN A 58 -11.87 29.43 -24.87
N THR A 59 -13.18 29.64 -24.97
CA THR A 59 -13.78 30.60 -25.92
C THR A 59 -13.69 32.05 -25.46
N ALA A 60 -13.21 32.33 -24.24
CA ALA A 60 -13.00 33.67 -23.73
C ALA A 60 -11.51 34.02 -23.75
N ASP A 61 -11.13 35.03 -24.51
CA ASP A 61 -9.76 35.59 -24.58
C ASP A 61 -9.15 35.79 -23.18
N SER A 62 -8.18 34.97 -22.81
CA SER A 62 -7.40 35.17 -21.60
C SER A 62 -5.93 35.31 -21.90
N SER A 63 -5.42 36.54 -21.80
CA SER A 63 -4.02 36.93 -21.95
C SER A 63 -3.13 36.55 -20.72
N SER A 64 -3.63 35.71 -19.81
CA SER A 64 -2.93 35.37 -18.57
C SER A 64 -1.84 34.32 -18.81
N THR A 65 -0.58 34.69 -18.62
CA THR A 65 0.60 33.80 -18.70
C THR A 65 0.64 32.77 -17.55
N ILE A 66 -0.10 32.98 -16.47
CA ILE A 66 -0.07 32.14 -15.26
C ILE A 66 -0.89 30.86 -15.44
N ARG A 67 -1.97 30.91 -16.20
CA ARG A 67 -2.86 29.76 -16.46
C ARG A 67 -2.15 28.54 -17.07
N PRO A 68 -1.31 28.68 -18.14
CA PRO A 68 -0.59 27.52 -18.68
C PRO A 68 0.40 26.91 -17.70
N ILE A 69 0.98 27.69 -16.79
CA ILE A 69 1.87 27.17 -15.74
C ILE A 69 1.12 26.23 -14.78
N PHE A 70 -0.06 26.61 -14.33
CA PHE A 70 -0.90 25.75 -13.49
C PHE A 70 -1.29 24.44 -14.22
N LEU A 71 -1.59 24.50 -15.51
CA LEU A 71 -1.92 23.30 -16.31
C LEU A 71 -0.73 22.36 -16.48
N ILE A 72 0.48 22.90 -16.67
CA ILE A 72 1.70 22.08 -16.76
C ILE A 72 1.98 21.38 -15.42
N ILE A 73 1.89 22.12 -14.30
CA ILE A 73 2.11 21.55 -12.96
C ILE A 73 1.03 20.49 -12.67
N ALA A 74 -0.23 20.75 -12.98
CA ALA A 74 -1.31 19.81 -12.79
C ALA A 74 -1.08 18.52 -13.62
N GLY A 75 -0.68 18.66 -14.89
CA GLY A 75 -0.39 17.54 -15.78
C GLY A 75 0.79 16.69 -15.29
N ALA A 76 1.90 17.32 -14.91
CA ALA A 76 3.06 16.62 -14.36
C ALA A 76 2.73 15.89 -13.05
N SER A 77 1.98 16.54 -12.14
CA SER A 77 1.53 15.95 -10.89
C SER A 77 0.57 14.79 -11.12
N PHE A 78 -0.28 14.87 -12.13
CA PHE A 78 -1.21 13.80 -12.50
C PHE A 78 -0.49 12.56 -13.03
N VAL A 79 0.52 12.73 -13.89
CA VAL A 79 1.36 11.62 -14.36
C VAL A 79 2.07 10.95 -13.18
N GLY A 80 2.67 11.72 -12.28
CA GLY A 80 3.31 11.21 -11.06
C GLY A 80 2.31 10.44 -10.19
N LEU A 81 1.09 10.94 -10.02
CA LEU A 81 0.02 10.29 -9.26
C LEU A 81 -0.35 8.94 -9.87
N ILE A 82 -0.53 8.86 -11.19
CA ILE A 82 -0.80 7.59 -11.88
C ILE A 82 0.33 6.60 -11.62
N CYS A 83 1.59 7.02 -11.73
CA CYS A 83 2.75 6.16 -11.47
C CYS A 83 2.72 5.59 -10.04
N PHE A 84 2.47 6.42 -9.02
CA PHE A 84 2.39 5.94 -7.63
C PHE A 84 1.18 5.02 -7.40
N CYS A 85 0.02 5.32 -7.98
CA CYS A 85 -1.14 4.44 -7.91
C CYS A 85 -0.87 3.08 -8.57
N LEU A 86 -0.20 3.05 -9.72
CA LEU A 86 0.19 1.81 -10.37
C LEU A 86 1.17 1.01 -9.51
N LEU A 87 2.15 1.66 -8.87
CA LEU A 87 3.07 1.00 -7.94
C LEU A 87 2.35 0.39 -6.72
N LEU A 88 1.25 1.01 -6.25
CA LEU A 88 0.41 0.46 -5.19
C LEU A 88 -0.40 -0.76 -5.66
N LEU A 89 -0.84 -0.77 -6.92
CA LEU A 89 -1.64 -1.84 -7.50
C LEU A 89 -0.79 -3.06 -7.92
N LEU A 90 0.49 -2.85 -8.24
CA LEU A 90 1.38 -3.94 -8.63
C LEU A 90 1.46 -5.02 -7.54
N PRO A 91 1.40 -6.30 -7.95
CA PRO A 91 1.58 -7.41 -7.03
C PRO A 91 3.03 -7.42 -6.52
N ASN A 92 3.24 -7.05 -5.26
CA ASN A 92 4.52 -7.28 -4.61
C ASN A 92 4.57 -8.69 -4.08
N LYS A 93 5.76 -9.27 -4.07
CA LYS A 93 6.02 -10.53 -3.37
C LYS A 93 5.74 -10.30 -1.88
N PHE A 94 4.68 -10.91 -1.39
CA PHE A 94 4.37 -10.99 0.02
C PHE A 94 4.79 -12.39 0.46
N TYR A 95 5.80 -12.45 1.29
CA TYR A 95 6.38 -13.71 1.72
C TYR A 95 5.46 -14.41 2.72
N GLY A 96 5.25 -15.70 2.57
CA GLY A 96 4.54 -16.55 3.52
C GLY A 96 5.49 -17.20 4.53
N PRO A 97 5.00 -17.59 5.71
CA PRO A 97 5.85 -18.14 6.79
C PRO A 97 6.43 -19.51 6.48
N ILE A 98 5.83 -20.27 5.58
CA ILE A 98 6.31 -21.58 5.14
C ILE A 98 6.03 -21.69 3.63
N ASP A 99 7.00 -22.14 2.86
CA ASP A 99 6.74 -22.54 1.47
C ASP A 99 5.71 -23.67 1.49
N SER A 100 4.55 -23.42 0.90
CA SER A 100 3.34 -24.23 1.04
C SER A 100 3.37 -25.54 0.21
N THR A 101 4.55 -26.09 -0.06
CA THR A 101 4.66 -27.42 -0.65
C THR A 101 4.44 -28.48 0.42
N ALA A 102 3.56 -29.44 0.13
CA ALA A 102 3.22 -30.53 1.05
C ALA A 102 4.47 -31.27 1.56
N GLU A 103 5.50 -31.40 0.73
CA GLU A 103 6.79 -32.01 1.08
C GLU A 103 7.52 -31.30 2.22
N VAL A 104 7.53 -29.97 2.24
CA VAL A 104 8.17 -29.18 3.31
C VAL A 104 7.41 -29.33 4.63
N TYR A 105 6.07 -29.42 4.56
CA TYR A 105 5.23 -29.66 5.74
C TYR A 105 5.47 -31.04 6.34
N GLU A 106 5.60 -32.09 5.52
CA GLU A 106 5.88 -33.44 5.97
C GLU A 106 7.26 -33.53 6.65
N ILE A 107 8.29 -32.99 6.02
CA ILE A 107 9.67 -33.08 6.54
C ILE A 107 9.88 -32.21 7.78
N GLU A 108 9.23 -31.06 7.86
CA GLU A 108 9.53 -30.06 8.87
C GLU A 108 8.63 -30.09 10.10
N ILE A 109 7.41 -30.61 9.98
CA ILE A 109 6.39 -30.55 11.02
C ILE A 109 5.96 -31.92 11.51
N ILE A 110 5.74 -32.88 10.60
CA ILE A 110 5.21 -34.20 10.97
C ILE A 110 6.29 -35.03 11.69
N GLY A 111 5.96 -35.53 12.88
CA GLY A 111 6.82 -36.40 13.68
C GLY A 111 7.83 -35.69 14.62
N LYS A 112 7.79 -34.35 14.69
CA LYS A 112 8.64 -33.57 15.63
C LYS A 112 7.92 -33.28 16.94
N CYS A 113 8.73 -33.00 17.98
CA CYS A 113 8.18 -32.53 19.27
C CYS A 113 7.46 -31.20 19.09
N GLU A 114 6.31 -31.03 19.74
CA GLU A 114 5.47 -29.84 19.64
C GLU A 114 6.24 -28.54 19.87
N ARG A 115 7.15 -28.54 20.87
CA ARG A 115 8.02 -27.39 21.18
C ARG A 115 8.88 -26.97 19.99
N ASP A 116 9.50 -27.92 19.32
CA ASP A 116 10.42 -27.65 18.20
C ASP A 116 9.66 -27.11 16.99
N VAL A 117 8.46 -27.63 16.75
CA VAL A 117 7.54 -27.14 15.71
C VAL A 117 7.13 -25.69 15.99
N LEU A 118 6.72 -25.38 17.21
CA LEU A 118 6.32 -24.04 17.60
C LEU A 118 7.47 -23.02 17.51
N LEU A 119 8.68 -23.40 17.95
CA LEU A 119 9.84 -22.55 17.81
C LEU A 119 10.22 -22.28 16.35
N LYS A 120 10.10 -23.29 15.50
CA LYS A 120 10.36 -23.14 14.07
C LYS A 120 9.32 -22.24 13.40
N LEU A 121 8.04 -22.41 13.73
CA LEU A 121 6.97 -21.54 13.26
C LEU A 121 7.19 -20.10 13.71
N LEU A 122 7.52 -19.89 14.98
CA LEU A 122 7.82 -18.58 15.55
C LEU A 122 8.96 -17.89 14.78
N SER A 123 10.08 -18.59 14.59
CA SER A 123 11.24 -18.10 13.85
C SER A 123 10.88 -17.75 12.40
N SER A 124 10.11 -18.60 11.72
CA SER A 124 9.67 -18.39 10.36
C SER A 124 8.76 -17.17 10.24
N TYR A 125 7.77 -17.03 11.11
CA TYR A 125 6.88 -15.87 11.13
C TYR A 125 7.63 -14.56 11.41
N ILE A 126 8.55 -14.53 12.39
CA ILE A 126 9.37 -13.36 12.70
C ILE A 126 10.20 -12.96 11.48
N HIS A 127 10.84 -13.92 10.82
CA HIS A 127 11.64 -13.67 9.63
C HIS A 127 10.80 -13.03 8.52
N VAL A 128 9.62 -13.58 8.25
CA VAL A 128 8.72 -13.11 7.20
C VAL A 128 8.12 -11.74 7.53
N VAL A 129 7.72 -11.50 8.78
CA VAL A 129 7.24 -10.19 9.22
C VAL A 129 8.30 -9.11 8.99
N ASN A 130 9.57 -9.39 9.33
CA ASN A 130 10.68 -8.48 9.10
C ASN A 130 10.95 -8.22 7.60
N LEU A 131 10.88 -9.26 6.76
CA LEU A 131 11.03 -9.10 5.31
C LEU A 131 9.91 -8.25 4.70
N ASN A 132 8.68 -8.47 5.15
CA ASN A 132 7.52 -7.74 4.66
C ASN A 132 7.48 -6.28 5.15
N GLU A 133 8.10 -5.96 6.29
CA GLU A 133 8.11 -4.60 6.86
C GLU A 133 8.72 -3.56 5.90
N CYS A 134 9.81 -3.89 5.23
CA CYS A 134 10.43 -3.01 4.23
C CYS A 134 9.49 -2.73 3.05
N SER A 135 8.79 -3.76 2.59
CA SER A 135 7.79 -3.62 1.52
C SER A 135 6.60 -2.76 1.95
N LEU A 136 6.15 -2.90 3.20
CA LEU A 136 5.08 -2.10 3.78
C LEU A 136 5.45 -0.63 3.93
N LYS A 137 6.63 -0.33 4.46
CA LYS A 137 7.14 1.06 4.58
C LYS A 137 7.17 1.76 3.21
N ARG A 138 7.61 1.04 2.17
CA ARG A 138 7.64 1.55 0.79
C ARG A 138 6.23 1.83 0.25
N ARG A 139 5.27 0.94 0.52
CA ARG A 139 3.86 1.14 0.14
C ARG A 139 3.22 2.32 0.86
N LEU A 140 3.50 2.48 2.15
CA LEU A 140 3.03 3.62 2.92
C LEU A 140 3.54 4.93 2.31
N PHE A 141 4.82 5.00 1.93
CA PHE A 141 5.38 6.15 1.22
C PHE A 141 4.65 6.42 -0.09
N TYR A 142 4.35 5.39 -0.90
CA TYR A 142 3.62 5.58 -2.16
C TYR A 142 2.19 6.09 -1.93
N THR A 143 1.52 5.63 -0.88
CA THR A 143 0.19 6.12 -0.49
C THR A 143 0.23 7.60 -0.13
N TRP A 144 1.20 8.02 0.69
CA TRP A 144 1.40 9.42 1.06
C TRP A 144 1.74 10.29 -0.15
N ALA A 145 2.65 9.84 -1.01
CA ALA A 145 3.04 10.56 -2.22
C ALA A 145 1.86 10.73 -3.19
N ALA A 146 1.06 9.67 -3.41
CA ALA A 146 -0.14 9.75 -4.23
C ALA A 146 -1.17 10.73 -3.66
N GLY A 147 -1.40 10.71 -2.34
CA GLY A 147 -2.30 11.66 -1.66
C GLY A 147 -1.84 13.12 -1.80
N ALA A 148 -0.54 13.38 -1.61
CA ALA A 148 0.03 14.72 -1.78
C ALA A 148 -0.11 15.22 -3.22
N LEU A 149 0.20 14.39 -4.21
CA LEU A 149 0.05 14.74 -5.63
C LEU A 149 -1.41 15.00 -6.00
N MET A 150 -2.36 14.22 -5.45
CA MET A 150 -3.79 14.45 -5.64
C MET A 150 -4.19 15.86 -5.18
N ILE A 151 -3.73 16.29 -3.99
CA ILE A 151 -4.01 17.63 -3.47
C ILE A 151 -3.43 18.71 -4.40
N ILE A 152 -2.19 18.52 -4.89
CA ILE A 152 -1.56 19.46 -5.82
C ILE A 152 -2.37 19.58 -7.11
N VAL A 153 -2.80 18.46 -7.69
CA VAL A 153 -3.65 18.46 -8.90
C VAL A 153 -4.92 19.27 -8.66
N VAL A 154 -5.62 19.02 -7.56
CA VAL A 154 -6.87 19.73 -7.24
C VAL A 154 -6.63 21.23 -7.07
N ILE A 155 -5.61 21.64 -6.32
CA ILE A 155 -5.26 23.05 -6.12
C ILE A 155 -4.92 23.74 -7.44
N CYS A 156 -4.09 23.13 -8.27
CA CYS A 156 -3.72 23.67 -9.58
C CYS A 156 -4.93 23.82 -10.50
N MET A 157 -5.82 22.82 -10.52
CA MET A 157 -7.03 22.87 -11.34
C MET A 157 -7.99 23.96 -10.86
N ILE A 158 -8.18 24.13 -9.54
CA ILE A 158 -8.95 25.26 -8.99
C ILE A 158 -8.28 26.59 -9.34
N GLY A 159 -6.95 26.67 -9.24
CA GLY A 159 -6.19 27.87 -9.63
C GLY A 159 -6.42 28.27 -11.08
N THR A 160 -6.54 27.32 -12.00
CA THR A 160 -6.86 27.62 -13.42
C THR A 160 -8.26 28.22 -13.62
N LEU A 161 -9.20 27.97 -12.69
CA LEU A 161 -10.54 28.52 -12.74
C LEU A 161 -10.63 29.93 -12.16
N ILE A 162 -9.77 30.25 -11.16
CA ILE A 162 -9.77 31.54 -10.47
C ILE A 162 -8.99 32.60 -11.26
N VAL A 163 -7.89 32.19 -11.92
CA VAL A 163 -7.04 33.09 -12.72
C VAL A 163 -7.75 33.30 -14.07
N ARG A 164 -8.54 34.36 -14.10
CA ARG A 164 -9.15 34.88 -15.32
C ARG A 164 -8.28 35.91 -15.99
#